data_29e00bc67eac6f3af5eadde3c0e98bad
#
_entry.id   29e00bc67eac6f3af5eadde3c0e98bad
#
_cell.length_a   1.000
_cell.length_b   1.000
_cell.length_c   1.000
_cell.angle_alpha   90.00
_cell.angle_beta   90.00
_cell.angle_gamma   90.00
#
_symmetry.space_group_name_H-M   'P 1'
#
loop_
_entity.id
_entity.type
_entity.pdbx_description
1 polymer ?
#
loop_
_entity_poly.entity_id
_entity_poly.type
_entity_poly.pdbx_seq_one_letter_code
_entity_poly.pdbx_strand_id
1 'polypeptide(L)'
;MENQDKKVLDLAMEAGRILLDAGAEIFRVEETMKRIAKAYGIEKFNSFVLSTGIFITAENQEGEIYASVKHIPIQSAKLHRIAAVNQLSREIAEGKYTPQELSCN
;
A
#
# COMPACT_ATOMS: atom_id res chain seq x y z
N MET A 1 -21.19 -9.02 9.02
CA MET A 1 -20.94 -7.64 8.57
C MET A 1 -21.74 -7.38 7.31
N GLU A 2 -22.33 -6.20 7.20
CA GLU A 2 -23.13 -5.86 6.05
C GLU A 2 -22.29 -5.83 4.77
N ASN A 3 -22.95 -6.11 3.63
CA ASN A 3 -22.28 -6.12 2.33
C ASN A 3 -21.57 -4.80 2.01
N GLN A 4 -22.15 -3.68 2.43
CA GLN A 4 -21.57 -2.36 2.18
C GLN A 4 -20.27 -2.17 2.92
N ASP A 5 -20.21 -2.56 4.19
CA ASP A 5 -19.00 -2.47 5.00
C ASP A 5 -17.90 -3.36 4.41
N LYS A 6 -18.26 -4.57 3.99
CA LYS A 6 -17.31 -5.47 3.36
C LYS A 6 -16.75 -4.87 2.07
N LYS A 7 -17.60 -4.24 1.25
CA LYS A 7 -17.16 -3.60 0.02
C LYS A 7 -16.19 -2.45 0.29
N VAL A 8 -16.45 -1.67 1.33
CA VAL A 8 -15.56 -0.58 1.74
C VAL A 8 -14.21 -1.13 2.17
N LEU A 9 -14.21 -2.20 2.95
CA LEU A 9 -12.97 -2.82 3.42
C LEU A 9 -12.20 -3.46 2.27
N ASP A 10 -12.90 -4.07 1.32
CA ASP A 10 -12.27 -4.60 0.12
C ASP A 10 -11.65 -3.48 -0.73
N LEU A 11 -12.33 -2.34 -0.81
CA LEU A 11 -11.81 -1.17 -1.52
C LEU A 11 -10.56 -0.64 -0.84
N ALA A 12 -10.58 -0.52 0.49
CA ALA A 12 -9.42 -0.07 1.26
C ALA A 12 -8.24 -1.01 1.06
N MET A 13 -8.49 -2.32 1.11
CA MET A 13 -7.46 -3.33 0.90
C MET A 13 -6.86 -3.22 -0.51
N GLU A 14 -7.71 -3.05 -1.53
CA GLU A 14 -7.24 -2.92 -2.90
C GLU A 14 -6.41 -1.66 -3.10
N ALA A 15 -6.83 -0.54 -2.52
CA ALA A 15 -6.06 0.69 -2.57
C ALA A 15 -4.69 0.50 -1.90
N GLY A 16 -4.68 -0.15 -0.75
CA GLY A 16 -3.43 -0.46 -0.05
C GLY A 16 -2.51 -1.34 -0.87
N ARG A 17 -3.06 -2.36 -1.52
CA ARG A 17 -2.30 -3.26 -2.38
C ARG A 17 -1.66 -2.50 -3.55
N ILE A 18 -2.43 -1.65 -4.21
CA ILE A 18 -1.94 -0.87 -5.34
C ILE A 18 -0.79 0.05 -4.91
N LEU A 19 -0.96 0.75 -3.79
CA LEU A 19 0.06 1.64 -3.28
C LEU A 19 1.33 0.89 -2.88
N LEU A 20 1.17 -0.22 -2.18
CA LEU A 20 2.31 -1.02 -1.73
C LEU A 20 3.08 -1.57 -2.94
N ASP A 21 2.36 -2.05 -3.94
CA ASP A 21 2.95 -2.57 -5.17
C ASP A 21 3.66 -1.47 -5.97
N ALA A 22 3.18 -0.24 -5.86
CA ALA A 22 3.80 0.92 -6.49
C ALA A 22 5.01 1.46 -5.73
N GLY A 23 5.34 0.88 -4.58
CA GLY A 23 6.49 1.28 -3.79
C GLY A 23 6.24 2.40 -2.80
N ALA A 24 4.99 2.67 -2.45
CA ALA A 24 4.67 3.68 -1.45
C ALA A 24 5.18 3.26 -0.07
N GLU A 25 5.46 4.24 0.77
CA GLU A 25 5.89 3.99 2.14
C GLU A 25 4.76 3.36 2.95
N ILE A 26 5.12 2.46 3.87
CA ILE A 26 4.16 1.68 4.65
C ILE A 26 3.15 2.58 5.38
N PHE A 27 3.64 3.66 6.02
CA PHE A 27 2.73 4.55 6.76
C PHE A 27 1.72 5.23 5.83
N ARG A 28 2.10 5.51 4.59
CA ARG A 28 1.20 6.12 3.61
C ARG A 28 0.12 5.13 3.16
N VAL A 29 0.50 3.87 3.00
CA VAL A 29 -0.44 2.80 2.68
C VAL A 29 -1.48 2.68 3.80
N GLU A 30 -1.01 2.63 5.04
CA GLU A 30 -1.89 2.53 6.21
C GLU A 30 -2.82 3.73 6.34
N GLU A 31 -2.29 4.93 6.14
CA GLU A 31 -3.08 6.16 6.24
C GLU A 31 -4.17 6.20 5.16
N THR A 32 -3.85 5.80 3.94
CA THR A 32 -4.82 5.79 2.85
C THR A 32 -5.96 4.83 3.12
N MET A 33 -5.64 3.62 3.59
CA MET A 33 -6.67 2.64 3.93
C MET A 33 -7.57 3.15 5.05
N LYS A 34 -6.98 3.77 6.06
CA LYS A 34 -7.73 4.33 7.18
C LYS A 34 -8.67 5.44 6.72
N ARG A 35 -8.22 6.31 5.83
CA ARG A 35 -9.05 7.38 5.28
C ARG A 35 -10.24 6.84 4.51
N ILE A 36 -10.04 5.82 3.71
CA ILE A 36 -11.13 5.18 2.97
C ILE A 36 -12.14 4.60 3.94
N ALA A 37 -11.70 3.87 4.94
CA ALA A 37 -12.59 3.26 5.92
C ALA A 37 -13.40 4.34 6.67
N LYS A 38 -12.75 5.41 7.12
CA LYS A 38 -13.41 6.48 7.83
C LYS A 38 -14.41 7.25 6.97
N ALA A 39 -14.08 7.46 5.70
CA ALA A 39 -14.96 8.19 4.78
C ALA A 39 -16.31 7.51 4.63
N TYR A 40 -16.37 6.20 4.82
CA TYR A 40 -17.59 5.42 4.70
C TYR A 40 -18.16 4.97 6.05
N GLY A 41 -17.71 5.59 7.15
CA GLY A 41 -18.29 5.38 8.45
C GLY A 41 -17.71 4.26 9.31
N ILE A 42 -16.62 3.65 8.87
CA ILE A 42 -15.94 2.61 9.64
C ILE A 42 -14.88 3.29 10.51
N GLU A 43 -15.20 3.49 11.80
CA GLU A 43 -14.33 4.22 12.71
C GLU A 43 -13.28 3.34 13.38
N LYS A 44 -13.63 2.10 13.67
CA LYS A 44 -12.71 1.16 14.31
C LYS A 44 -12.00 0.33 13.26
N PHE A 45 -11.00 0.92 12.66
CA PHE A 45 -10.22 0.30 11.60
C PHE A 45 -8.75 0.30 11.99
N ASN A 46 -8.13 -0.87 11.89
CA ASN A 46 -6.70 -1.03 12.11
C ASN A 46 -6.08 -1.77 10.94
N SER A 47 -4.86 -1.42 10.62
CA SER A 47 -4.12 -2.09 9.57
C SER A 47 -2.70 -2.39 10.02
N PHE A 48 -2.16 -3.45 9.48
CA PHE A 48 -0.77 -3.83 9.68
C PHE A 48 -0.20 -4.18 8.32
N VAL A 49 0.76 -3.39 7.87
CA VAL A 49 1.29 -3.50 6.51
C VAL A 49 2.75 -3.92 6.57
N LEU A 50 3.05 -4.99 5.84
CA LEU A 50 4.40 -5.47 5.61
C LEU A 50 4.72 -5.37 4.12
N SER A 51 5.99 -5.50 3.76
CA SER A 51 6.38 -5.46 2.35
C SER A 51 5.75 -6.59 1.52
N THR A 52 5.33 -7.67 2.18
CA THR A 52 4.78 -8.86 1.52
C THR A 52 3.31 -9.11 1.82
N GLY A 53 2.66 -8.21 2.55
CA GLY A 53 1.27 -8.45 2.88
C GLY A 53 0.61 -7.33 3.64
N ILE A 54 -0.71 -7.38 3.66
CA ILE A 54 -1.54 -6.42 4.36
C ILE A 54 -2.52 -7.19 5.23
N PHE A 55 -2.62 -6.79 6.48
CA PHE A 55 -3.59 -7.31 7.43
C PHE A 55 -4.47 -6.16 7.90
N ILE A 56 -5.77 -6.32 7.81
CA ILE A 56 -6.70 -5.31 8.32
C ILE A 56 -7.70 -5.94 9.27
N THR A 57 -8.12 -5.15 10.27
CA THR A 57 -9.22 -5.50 11.14
C THR A 57 -10.15 -4.30 11.24
N ALA A 58 -11.43 -4.57 11.34
CA ALA A 58 -12.43 -3.53 11.50
C ALA A 58 -13.57 -4.05 12.36
N GLU A 59 -14.22 -3.14 13.07
CA GLU A 59 -15.38 -3.44 13.88
C GLU A 59 -16.48 -2.46 13.50
N ASN A 60 -17.69 -2.98 13.24
CA ASN A 60 -18.82 -2.13 12.93
C ASN A 60 -19.52 -1.66 14.22
N GLN A 61 -20.56 -0.83 14.06
CA GLN A 61 -21.29 -0.29 15.20
C GLN A 61 -22.03 -1.35 16.00
N GLU A 62 -22.27 -2.50 15.39
CA GLU A 62 -22.97 -3.62 16.04
C GLU A 62 -22.01 -4.54 16.78
N GLY A 63 -20.71 -4.23 16.75
CA GLY A 63 -19.70 -5.04 17.43
C GLY A 63 -19.20 -6.23 16.62
N GLU A 64 -19.61 -6.35 15.37
CA GLU A 64 -19.11 -7.41 14.50
C GLU A 64 -17.69 -7.08 14.06
N ILE A 65 -16.80 -8.08 14.10
CA ILE A 65 -15.40 -7.93 13.76
C ILE A 65 -15.14 -8.54 12.39
N TYR A 66 -14.46 -7.77 11.54
CA TYR A 66 -14.00 -8.23 10.25
C TYR A 66 -12.48 -8.25 10.25
N ALA A 67 -11.89 -9.32 9.76
CA ALA A 67 -10.45 -9.43 9.60
C ALA A 67 -10.14 -9.95 8.20
N SER A 68 -9.15 -9.37 7.57
CA SER A 68 -8.74 -9.79 6.24
C SER A 68 -7.23 -9.72 6.10
N VAL A 69 -6.67 -10.69 5.39
CA VAL A 69 -5.24 -10.76 5.09
C VAL A 69 -5.07 -10.86 3.59
N LYS A 70 -4.19 -10.03 3.04
CA LYS A 70 -3.82 -10.09 1.64
C LYS A 70 -2.33 -10.36 1.54
N HIS A 71 -1.96 -11.51 1.01
CA HIS A 71 -0.57 -11.81 0.72
C HIS A 71 -0.18 -11.20 -0.62
N ILE A 72 0.92 -10.47 -0.64
CA ILE A 72 1.42 -9.84 -1.85
C ILE A 72 2.77 -10.46 -2.17
N PRO A 73 2.82 -11.40 -3.12
CA PRO A 73 4.08 -12.04 -3.46
C PRO A 73 5.02 -11.07 -4.16
N ILE A 74 6.31 -11.26 -3.96
CA ILE A 74 7.33 -10.50 -4.67
C ILE A 74 7.28 -10.94 -6.12
N GLN A 75 6.98 -9.99 -7.02
CA GLN A 75 6.89 -10.27 -8.45
C GLN A 75 8.16 -9.82 -9.16
N SER A 76 8.43 -10.46 -10.32
CA SER A 76 9.58 -10.12 -11.15
C SER A 76 9.63 -8.63 -11.49
N ALA A 77 8.50 -8.04 -11.81
CA ALA A 77 8.43 -6.62 -12.14
C ALA A 77 8.86 -5.74 -10.97
N LYS A 78 8.50 -6.12 -9.74
CA LYS A 78 8.90 -5.39 -8.55
C LYS A 78 10.40 -5.51 -8.30
N LEU A 79 10.95 -6.70 -8.47
CA LEU A 79 12.39 -6.92 -8.36
C LEU A 79 13.14 -6.12 -9.44
N HIS A 80 12.57 -6.05 -10.64
CA HIS A 80 13.14 -5.29 -11.74
C HIS A 80 13.23 -3.80 -11.40
N ARG A 81 12.18 -3.24 -10.78
CA ARG A 81 12.19 -1.83 -10.38
C ARG A 81 13.20 -1.56 -9.29
N ILE A 82 13.35 -2.45 -8.33
CA ILE A 82 14.35 -2.31 -7.27
C ILE A 82 15.74 -2.32 -7.86
N ALA A 83 16.01 -3.25 -8.79
CA ALA A 83 17.30 -3.32 -9.47
C ALA A 83 17.57 -2.07 -10.30
N ALA A 84 16.55 -1.55 -10.99
CA ALA A 84 16.68 -0.34 -11.79
C ALA A 84 17.00 0.88 -10.92
N VAL A 85 16.35 1.01 -9.76
CA VAL A 85 16.60 2.10 -8.82
C VAL A 85 18.02 2.01 -8.27
N ASN A 86 18.47 0.81 -7.90
CA ASN A 86 19.82 0.61 -7.40
C ASN A 86 20.86 0.97 -8.46
N GLN A 87 20.61 0.58 -9.71
CA GLN A 87 21.50 0.90 -10.82
C GLN A 87 21.57 2.41 -11.05
N LEU A 88 20.42 3.07 -11.04
CA LEU A 88 20.35 4.53 -11.20
C LEU A 88 21.09 5.24 -10.07
N SER A 89 20.94 4.78 -8.84
CA SER A 89 21.62 5.37 -7.69
C SER A 89 23.15 5.28 -7.85
N ARG A 90 23.65 4.15 -8.35
CA ARG A 90 25.09 3.99 -8.60
C ARG A 90 25.56 4.93 -9.70
N GLU A 91 24.79 5.05 -10.78
CA GLU A 91 25.13 5.92 -11.89
C GLU A 91 25.13 7.40 -11.48
N ILE A 92 24.22 7.80 -10.61
CA ILE A 92 24.21 9.14 -10.03
C ILE A 92 25.49 9.38 -9.23
N ALA A 93 25.89 8.43 -8.40
CA ALA A 93 27.11 8.53 -7.61
C ALA A 93 28.36 8.62 -8.49
N GLU A 94 28.32 8.02 -9.68
CA GLU A 94 29.41 8.07 -10.66
C GLU A 94 29.39 9.34 -11.53
N GLY A 95 28.37 10.19 -11.35
CA GLY A 95 28.26 11.43 -12.11
C GLY A 95 27.76 11.28 -13.55
N LYS A 96 27.08 10.19 -13.86
CA LYS A 96 26.59 9.91 -15.21
C LYS A 96 25.35 10.73 -15.59
N TYR A 97 24.64 11.25 -14.61
CA TYR A 97 23.39 11.99 -14.83
C TYR A 97 23.46 13.39 -14.24
N THR A 98 22.84 14.33 -14.93
CA THR A 98 22.62 15.67 -14.38
C THR A 98 21.30 15.70 -13.64
N PRO A 99 21.09 16.66 -12.71
CA PRO A 99 19.81 16.80 -12.05
C PRO A 99 18.64 16.98 -13.02
N GLN A 100 18.87 17.62 -14.15
CA GLN A 100 17.83 17.82 -15.16
C GLN A 100 17.41 16.51 -15.81
N GLU A 101 18.35 15.63 -16.09
CA GLU A 101 18.05 14.32 -16.66
C GLU A 101 17.21 13.49 -15.71
N LEU A 102 17.47 13.59 -14.40
CA LEU A 102 16.74 12.87 -13.40
C LEU A 102 15.31 13.39 -13.23
N SER A 103 15.13 14.70 -13.38
CA SER A 103 13.80 15.32 -13.20
C SER A 103 12.86 15.04 -14.37
N CYS A 104 13.36 14.60 -15.50
CA CYS A 104 12.54 14.25 -16.66
C CYS A 104 11.90 12.85 -16.55
N ASN A 105 12.26 12.09 -15.55
CA ASN A 105 11.72 10.75 -15.31
C ASN A 105 10.77 10.78 -14.13
#